data_e0eae9e5088f5eb8ee2869fa487af3a3
#
_entry.id   e0eae9e5088f5eb8ee2869fa487af3a3
#
_cell.length_a   1.000
_cell.length_b   1.000
_cell.length_c   1.000
_cell.angle_alpha   90.00
_cell.angle_beta   90.00
_cell.angle_gamma   90.00
#
_symmetry.space_group_name_H-M   'P 1'
#
loop_
_entity.id
_entity.type
_entity.pdbx_description
1 polymer ?
#
loop_
_entity_poly.entity_id
_entity_poly.type
_entity_poly.pdbx_seq_one_letter_code
_entity_poly.pdbx_strand_id
1 'polypeptide(L)'
;MNKYLDIAPEVAEALKAGKPVVALESTIISHGMPYPQNVETALKVEQIIRDAGAVPATIAIIGGRLKAGLSKEEIDYLGRTGAGIPKASRRDLPVLVAQGKDGACTVTTTMMIADMAGIRVFATGGIGGVHRGAQETFDISADLEELANTSVMVICAGAKSILDLGLTLEYLETHGVTVIGYGTDELPAFYTRSSGFGVDYQLDTPAELAKTFHVKRELGLRGGLLVTNPIPEEYSMDKKVIDKAIAEAVEDAKKDGIHGKATTPYLLAKIKDLTGGDSLDSNIQLVFNNARLGAQAAVELAKLEK
;
A
#
# COMPACT_ATOMS: atom_id res chain seq x y z
N MET A 1 -8.02 8.10 -23.43
CA MET A 1 -8.45 7.39 -22.20
C MET A 1 -8.28 5.89 -22.44
N ASN A 2 -7.76 5.14 -21.45
CA ASN A 2 -7.58 3.70 -21.58
C ASN A 2 -8.95 3.01 -21.68
N LYS A 3 -9.20 2.23 -22.74
CA LYS A 3 -10.50 1.58 -22.99
C LYS A 3 -10.91 0.54 -21.92
N TYR A 4 -9.97 0.09 -21.11
CA TYR A 4 -10.20 -0.88 -20.04
C TYR A 4 -10.37 -0.25 -18.66
N LEU A 5 -10.21 1.09 -18.55
CA LEU A 5 -10.27 1.84 -17.29
C LEU A 5 -11.65 2.46 -17.10
N ASP A 6 -12.26 2.17 -15.96
CA ASP A 6 -13.49 2.82 -15.47
C ASP A 6 -13.12 3.69 -14.25
N ILE A 7 -13.41 4.96 -14.33
CA ILE A 7 -13.22 5.91 -13.22
C ILE A 7 -14.59 6.26 -12.67
N ALA A 8 -14.77 6.11 -11.35
CA ALA A 8 -16.03 6.48 -10.70
C ALA A 8 -16.35 7.98 -10.94
N PRO A 9 -17.62 8.35 -11.12
CA PRO A 9 -18.00 9.74 -11.44
C PRO A 9 -17.41 10.77 -10.47
N GLU A 10 -17.47 10.51 -9.17
CA GLU A 10 -16.91 11.38 -8.13
C GLU A 10 -15.39 11.59 -8.31
N VAL A 11 -14.67 10.51 -8.61
CA VAL A 11 -13.21 10.56 -8.83
C VAL A 11 -12.90 11.33 -10.13
N ALA A 12 -13.64 11.06 -11.21
CA ALA A 12 -13.45 11.75 -12.48
C ALA A 12 -13.72 13.26 -12.37
N GLU A 13 -14.78 13.65 -11.67
CA GLU A 13 -15.10 15.06 -11.39
C GLU A 13 -14.04 15.74 -10.54
N ALA A 14 -13.54 15.04 -9.50
CA ALA A 14 -12.49 15.55 -8.64
C ALA A 14 -11.19 15.80 -9.43
N LEU A 15 -10.74 14.83 -10.22
CA LEU A 15 -9.55 14.95 -11.06
C LEU A 15 -9.69 16.10 -12.08
N LYS A 16 -10.85 16.20 -12.74
CA LYS A 16 -11.13 17.28 -13.71
C LYS A 16 -11.10 18.66 -13.05
N ALA A 17 -11.52 18.75 -11.80
CA ALA A 17 -11.56 19.98 -11.02
C ALA A 17 -10.23 20.30 -10.31
N GLY A 18 -9.17 19.49 -10.48
CA GLY A 18 -7.90 19.65 -9.77
C GLY A 18 -8.02 19.45 -8.27
N LYS A 19 -9.03 18.68 -7.82
CA LYS A 19 -9.21 18.34 -6.40
C LYS A 19 -8.33 17.16 -6.00
N PRO A 20 -7.91 17.09 -4.71
CA PRO A 20 -7.09 15.99 -4.22
C PRO A 20 -7.81 14.65 -4.27
N VAL A 21 -7.13 13.63 -4.81
CA VAL A 21 -7.62 12.25 -4.86
C VAL A 21 -6.55 11.33 -4.28
N VAL A 22 -6.96 10.34 -3.50
CA VAL A 22 -6.07 9.32 -2.90
C VAL A 22 -6.54 7.93 -3.32
N ALA A 23 -5.64 7.18 -3.96
CA ALA A 23 -5.85 5.78 -4.28
C ALA A 23 -5.74 4.90 -3.03
N LEU A 24 -6.49 3.78 -3.01
CA LEU A 24 -6.45 2.74 -1.99
C LEU A 24 -6.39 1.38 -2.68
N GLU A 25 -5.63 0.43 -2.12
CA GLU A 25 -5.56 -0.94 -2.63
C GLU A 25 -6.76 -1.79 -2.20
N SER A 26 -6.98 -2.92 -2.88
CA SER A 26 -8.04 -3.87 -2.53
C SER A 26 -7.54 -5.20 -1.98
N THR A 27 -6.22 -5.45 -1.97
CA THR A 27 -5.68 -6.67 -1.35
C THR A 27 -6.01 -6.74 0.15
N ILE A 28 -6.01 -5.59 0.84
CA ILE A 28 -6.39 -5.52 2.25
C ILE A 28 -7.84 -5.95 2.48
N ILE A 29 -8.72 -5.70 1.51
CA ILE A 29 -10.14 -6.08 1.58
C ILE A 29 -10.30 -7.59 1.40
N SER A 30 -9.69 -8.16 0.35
CA SER A 30 -9.91 -9.57 -0.01
C SER A 30 -8.99 -10.55 0.72
N HIS A 31 -7.81 -10.11 1.18
CA HIS A 31 -6.78 -10.99 1.73
C HIS A 31 -6.19 -10.53 3.07
N GLY A 32 -6.57 -9.36 3.57
CA GLY A 32 -5.94 -8.77 4.75
C GLY A 32 -6.69 -9.03 6.06
N MET A 33 -8.01 -9.18 6.00
CA MET A 33 -8.87 -9.25 7.18
C MET A 33 -10.08 -10.14 6.92
N PRO A 34 -10.71 -10.73 7.98
CA PRO A 34 -11.96 -11.47 7.84
C PRO A 34 -13.14 -10.53 7.54
N TYR A 35 -14.16 -11.07 6.86
CA TYR A 35 -15.46 -10.43 6.72
C TYR A 35 -16.22 -10.48 8.06
N PRO A 36 -16.95 -9.43 8.50
CA PRO A 36 -17.21 -8.16 7.81
C PRO A 36 -16.15 -7.06 8.11
N GLN A 37 -15.18 -7.30 8.99
CA GLN A 37 -14.20 -6.32 9.46
C GLN A 37 -13.40 -5.69 8.30
N ASN A 38 -13.12 -6.45 7.24
CA ASN A 38 -12.43 -5.95 6.04
C ASN A 38 -13.22 -4.85 5.32
N VAL A 39 -14.53 -5.00 5.17
CA VAL A 39 -15.42 -4.01 4.55
C VAL A 39 -15.55 -2.77 5.45
N GLU A 40 -15.79 -2.97 6.74
CA GLU A 40 -15.89 -1.89 7.72
C GLU A 40 -14.61 -1.04 7.74
N THR A 41 -13.44 -1.69 7.73
CA THR A 41 -12.15 -1.03 7.69
C THR A 41 -11.98 -0.24 6.38
N ALA A 42 -12.28 -0.83 5.23
CA ALA A 42 -12.15 -0.16 3.94
C ALA A 42 -13.03 1.09 3.85
N LEU A 43 -14.30 1.00 4.26
CA LEU A 43 -15.21 2.14 4.29
C LEU A 43 -14.76 3.21 5.29
N LYS A 44 -14.18 2.82 6.42
CA LYS A 44 -13.64 3.76 7.40
C LYS A 44 -12.41 4.49 6.86
N VAL A 45 -11.53 3.81 6.11
CA VAL A 45 -10.37 4.41 5.43
C VAL A 45 -10.84 5.46 4.43
N GLU A 46 -11.84 5.15 3.60
CA GLU A 46 -12.42 6.12 2.68
C GLU A 46 -12.99 7.34 3.41
N GLN A 47 -13.69 7.13 4.53
CA GLN A 47 -14.24 8.23 5.32
C GLN A 47 -13.15 9.12 5.92
N ILE A 48 -12.03 8.55 6.40
CA ILE A 48 -10.89 9.31 6.91
C ILE A 48 -10.30 10.22 5.82
N ILE A 49 -10.19 9.72 4.58
CA ILE A 49 -9.72 10.53 3.45
C ILE A 49 -10.68 11.68 3.14
N ARG A 50 -12.01 11.43 3.17
CA ARG A 50 -13.03 12.46 2.97
C ARG A 50 -12.99 13.52 4.06
N ASP A 51 -12.90 13.11 5.31
CA ASP A 51 -12.82 14.01 6.48
C ASP A 51 -11.56 14.91 6.41
N ALA A 52 -10.47 14.41 5.79
CA ALA A 52 -9.26 15.17 5.56
C ALA A 52 -9.26 16.02 4.27
N GLY A 53 -10.38 16.08 3.55
CA GLY A 53 -10.58 16.97 2.42
C GLY A 53 -10.17 16.45 1.05
N ALA A 54 -9.93 15.14 0.91
CA ALA A 54 -9.61 14.48 -0.35
C ALA A 54 -10.71 13.49 -0.78
N VAL A 55 -10.70 13.07 -2.03
CA VAL A 55 -11.60 12.05 -2.57
C VAL A 55 -10.90 10.69 -2.56
N PRO A 56 -11.46 9.67 -1.91
CA PRO A 56 -10.89 8.31 -1.96
C PRO A 56 -11.20 7.64 -3.29
N ALA A 57 -10.27 6.82 -3.77
CA ALA A 57 -10.44 5.99 -4.95
C ALA A 57 -9.92 4.58 -4.66
N THR A 58 -10.76 3.70 -4.13
CA THR A 58 -10.42 2.29 -3.96
C THR A 58 -10.29 1.63 -5.33
N ILE A 59 -9.20 0.91 -5.55
CA ILE A 59 -8.79 0.34 -6.84
C ILE A 59 -8.89 -1.17 -6.83
N ALA A 60 -9.56 -1.74 -7.84
CA ALA A 60 -9.66 -3.18 -8.07
C ALA A 60 -9.81 -3.50 -9.56
N ILE A 61 -9.81 -4.79 -9.89
CA ILE A 61 -10.24 -5.30 -11.19
C ILE A 61 -11.56 -6.03 -10.97
N ILE A 62 -12.61 -5.64 -11.69
CA ILE A 62 -13.93 -6.28 -11.60
C ILE A 62 -14.43 -6.57 -13.02
N GLY A 63 -14.73 -7.85 -13.31
CA GLY A 63 -15.16 -8.28 -14.65
C GLY A 63 -14.16 -7.93 -15.76
N GLY A 64 -12.86 -7.93 -15.47
CA GLY A 64 -11.79 -7.52 -16.40
C GLY A 64 -11.69 -6.01 -16.62
N ARG A 65 -12.43 -5.19 -15.85
CA ARG A 65 -12.35 -3.73 -15.90
C ARG A 65 -11.45 -3.22 -14.80
N LEU A 66 -10.54 -2.32 -15.14
CA LEU A 66 -9.69 -1.61 -14.19
C LEU A 66 -10.54 -0.50 -13.56
N LYS A 67 -10.78 -0.58 -12.26
CA LYS A 67 -11.66 0.35 -11.55
C LYS A 67 -10.83 1.33 -10.72
N ALA A 68 -11.10 2.62 -10.88
CA ALA A 68 -10.58 3.68 -10.01
C ALA A 68 -11.75 4.36 -9.29
N GLY A 69 -11.96 4.01 -8.04
CA GLY A 69 -13.15 4.28 -7.25
C GLY A 69 -14.16 3.14 -7.34
N LEU A 70 -14.46 2.52 -6.20
CA LEU A 70 -15.46 1.46 -6.07
C LEU A 70 -16.71 1.98 -5.40
N SER A 71 -17.87 1.40 -5.74
CA SER A 71 -19.08 1.57 -4.94
C SER A 71 -19.00 0.76 -3.64
N LYS A 72 -19.88 1.07 -2.69
CA LYS A 72 -19.97 0.31 -1.43
C LYS A 72 -20.32 -1.16 -1.68
N GLU A 73 -21.16 -1.43 -2.68
CA GLU A 73 -21.54 -2.77 -3.12
C GLU A 73 -20.37 -3.52 -3.72
N GLU A 74 -19.50 -2.85 -4.50
CA GLU A 74 -18.29 -3.45 -5.05
C GLU A 74 -17.26 -3.75 -3.93
N ILE A 75 -17.12 -2.87 -2.94
CA ILE A 75 -16.28 -3.11 -1.74
C ILE A 75 -16.82 -4.30 -0.93
N ASP A 76 -18.13 -4.36 -0.69
CA ASP A 76 -18.76 -5.48 0.02
C ASP A 76 -18.61 -6.80 -0.74
N TYR A 77 -18.76 -6.77 -2.07
CA TYR A 77 -18.53 -7.92 -2.95
C TYR A 77 -17.09 -8.46 -2.80
N LEU A 78 -16.08 -7.57 -2.88
CA LEU A 78 -14.68 -7.96 -2.69
C LEU A 78 -14.44 -8.55 -1.29
N GLY A 79 -15.06 -7.96 -0.27
CA GLY A 79 -14.93 -8.41 1.12
C GLY A 79 -15.55 -9.77 1.37
N ARG A 80 -16.76 -10.03 0.87
CA ARG A 80 -17.46 -11.31 1.01
C ARG A 80 -16.78 -12.43 0.24
N THR A 81 -16.35 -12.15 -0.99
CA THR A 81 -15.67 -13.13 -1.82
C THR A 81 -14.27 -13.45 -1.28
N GLY A 82 -13.63 -12.48 -0.64
CA GLY A 82 -12.38 -12.65 0.09
C GLY A 82 -11.29 -13.33 -0.76
N ALA A 83 -10.66 -14.36 -0.21
CA ALA A 83 -9.56 -15.08 -0.87
C ALA A 83 -9.96 -15.79 -2.18
N GLY A 84 -11.25 -15.87 -2.52
CA GLY A 84 -11.74 -16.35 -3.82
C GLY A 84 -11.37 -15.39 -4.97
N ILE A 85 -11.08 -14.12 -4.68
CA ILE A 85 -10.60 -13.15 -5.68
C ILE A 85 -9.08 -13.25 -5.79
N PRO A 86 -8.53 -13.48 -7.00
CA PRO A 86 -7.09 -13.57 -7.18
C PRO A 86 -6.36 -12.28 -6.76
N LYS A 87 -5.26 -12.42 -6.04
CA LYS A 87 -4.33 -11.33 -5.78
C LYS A 87 -3.62 -10.97 -7.09
N ALA A 88 -3.82 -9.74 -7.56
CA ALA A 88 -3.35 -9.25 -8.84
C ALA A 88 -2.10 -8.38 -8.69
N SER A 89 -1.04 -8.73 -9.40
CA SER A 89 0.17 -7.94 -9.58
C SER A 89 0.35 -7.60 -11.08
N ARG A 90 1.41 -6.90 -11.45
CA ARG A 90 1.68 -6.46 -12.83
C ARG A 90 1.49 -7.58 -13.85
N ARG A 91 2.06 -8.76 -13.62
CA ARG A 91 2.00 -9.90 -14.54
C ARG A 91 0.59 -10.49 -14.73
N ASP A 92 -0.31 -10.28 -13.76
CA ASP A 92 -1.65 -10.82 -13.79
C ASP A 92 -2.63 -9.93 -14.56
N LEU A 93 -2.32 -8.63 -14.62
CA LEU A 93 -3.20 -7.60 -15.18
C LEU A 93 -3.70 -7.93 -16.59
N PRO A 94 -2.83 -8.22 -17.59
CA PRO A 94 -3.29 -8.50 -18.94
C PRO A 94 -4.13 -9.76 -19.03
N VAL A 95 -3.86 -10.77 -18.21
CA VAL A 95 -4.60 -12.04 -18.20
C VAL A 95 -6.00 -11.84 -17.61
N LEU A 96 -6.11 -11.19 -16.45
CA LEU A 96 -7.39 -10.93 -15.80
C LEU A 96 -8.29 -10.06 -16.67
N VAL A 97 -7.74 -9.00 -17.26
CA VAL A 97 -8.48 -8.12 -18.18
C VAL A 97 -8.96 -8.89 -19.40
N ALA A 98 -8.08 -9.65 -20.08
CA ALA A 98 -8.44 -10.39 -21.28
C ALA A 98 -9.48 -11.49 -21.04
N GLN A 99 -9.50 -12.07 -19.84
CA GLN A 99 -10.42 -13.14 -19.45
C GLN A 99 -11.71 -12.62 -18.78
N GLY A 100 -11.87 -11.31 -18.59
CA GLY A 100 -13.02 -10.73 -17.92
C GLY A 100 -13.11 -11.14 -16.43
N LYS A 101 -11.97 -11.36 -15.76
CA LYS A 101 -11.91 -11.83 -14.38
C LYS A 101 -11.69 -10.71 -13.38
N ASP A 102 -11.97 -11.02 -12.11
CA ASP A 102 -11.71 -10.13 -10.98
C ASP A 102 -10.27 -10.23 -10.49
N GLY A 103 -9.83 -9.19 -9.79
CA GLY A 103 -8.52 -9.15 -9.15
C GLY A 103 -8.46 -8.14 -7.99
N ALA A 104 -7.96 -8.59 -6.86
CA ALA A 104 -7.62 -7.73 -5.74
C ALA A 104 -6.25 -7.10 -6.00
N CYS A 105 -6.22 -5.78 -6.17
CA CYS A 105 -5.02 -5.03 -6.54
C CYS A 105 -4.02 -4.95 -5.38
N THR A 106 -2.77 -5.36 -5.66
CA THR A 106 -1.61 -5.13 -4.78
C THR A 106 -1.13 -3.68 -4.89
N VAL A 107 -0.12 -3.29 -4.11
CA VAL A 107 0.56 -1.99 -4.26
C VAL A 107 0.93 -1.74 -5.72
N THR A 108 1.56 -2.72 -6.37
CA THR A 108 1.94 -2.67 -7.80
C THR A 108 0.78 -2.27 -8.71
N THR A 109 -0.29 -3.05 -8.73
CA THR A 109 -1.41 -2.80 -9.65
C THR A 109 -2.22 -1.57 -9.25
N THR A 110 -2.27 -1.23 -7.96
CA THR A 110 -2.88 0.00 -7.48
C THR A 110 -2.14 1.23 -8.02
N MET A 111 -0.80 1.24 -7.94
CA MET A 111 0.02 2.32 -8.51
C MET A 111 -0.21 2.46 -10.03
N MET A 112 -0.19 1.35 -10.77
CA MET A 112 -0.43 1.35 -12.23
C MET A 112 -1.79 1.93 -12.60
N ILE A 113 -2.85 1.49 -11.94
CA ILE A 113 -4.22 1.95 -12.25
C ILE A 113 -4.42 3.40 -11.77
N ALA A 114 -3.85 3.78 -10.63
CA ALA A 114 -3.85 5.15 -10.14
C ALA A 114 -3.20 6.11 -11.16
N ASP A 115 -2.00 5.77 -11.66
CA ASP A 115 -1.31 6.59 -12.65
C ASP A 115 -2.10 6.67 -13.98
N MET A 116 -2.67 5.56 -14.46
CA MET A 116 -3.54 5.54 -15.63
C MET A 116 -4.78 6.43 -15.47
N ALA A 117 -5.30 6.55 -14.25
CA ALA A 117 -6.43 7.42 -13.91
C ALA A 117 -6.03 8.89 -13.67
N GLY A 118 -4.73 9.17 -13.52
CA GLY A 118 -4.22 10.50 -13.18
C GLY A 118 -4.15 10.78 -11.68
N ILE A 119 -4.30 9.75 -10.82
CA ILE A 119 -4.20 9.87 -9.36
C ILE A 119 -2.72 9.82 -8.97
N ARG A 120 -2.27 10.75 -8.12
CA ARG A 120 -0.86 10.97 -7.79
C ARG A 120 -0.46 10.54 -6.39
N VAL A 121 -1.42 10.26 -5.52
CA VAL A 121 -1.16 9.84 -4.13
C VAL A 121 -1.88 8.54 -3.86
N PHE A 122 -1.20 7.61 -3.21
CA PHE A 122 -1.72 6.31 -2.80
C PHE A 122 -1.37 6.05 -1.34
N ALA A 123 -2.35 5.67 -0.53
CA ALA A 123 -2.17 5.29 0.87
C ALA A 123 -2.43 3.79 1.06
N THR A 124 -1.50 3.12 1.74
CA THR A 124 -1.57 1.69 2.05
C THR A 124 -1.04 1.39 3.45
N GLY A 125 -1.21 0.18 3.94
CA GLY A 125 -0.61 -0.25 5.21
C GLY A 125 0.90 -0.36 5.12
N GLY A 126 1.40 -1.11 4.14
CA GLY A 126 2.82 -1.34 3.93
C GLY A 126 3.10 -2.00 2.58
N ILE A 127 4.27 -1.73 2.03
CA ILE A 127 4.71 -2.29 0.76
C ILE A 127 5.25 -3.71 0.91
N GLY A 128 5.32 -4.44 -0.20
CA GLY A 128 6.18 -5.60 -0.35
C GLY A 128 7.65 -5.18 -0.39
N GLY A 129 8.53 -6.16 -0.37
CA GLY A 129 9.97 -5.93 -0.35
C GLY A 129 10.74 -7.19 -0.73
N VAL A 130 12.00 -7.26 -0.35
CA VAL A 130 12.85 -8.43 -0.47
C VAL A 130 12.48 -9.42 0.63
N HIS A 131 12.12 -10.65 0.27
CA HIS A 131 11.80 -11.69 1.25
C HIS A 131 13.06 -12.20 1.96
N ARG A 132 12.92 -12.65 3.21
CA ARG A 132 14.01 -13.29 3.95
C ARG A 132 14.46 -14.55 3.22
N GLY A 133 15.76 -14.67 2.93
CA GLY A 133 16.31 -15.77 2.12
C GLY A 133 16.19 -15.54 0.60
N ALA A 134 15.94 -14.30 0.16
CA ALA A 134 15.88 -13.96 -1.26
C ALA A 134 17.20 -14.21 -2.00
N GLN A 135 18.32 -14.27 -1.29
CA GLN A 135 19.63 -14.65 -1.86
C GLN A 135 19.61 -16.04 -2.53
N GLU A 136 18.73 -16.93 -2.06
CA GLU A 136 18.55 -18.27 -2.59
C GLU A 136 17.34 -18.38 -3.52
N THR A 137 16.27 -17.65 -3.20
CA THR A 137 14.95 -17.80 -3.84
C THR A 137 14.65 -16.75 -4.90
N PHE A 138 15.34 -15.61 -4.88
CA PHE A 138 15.01 -14.41 -5.65
C PHE A 138 13.55 -13.94 -5.43
N ASP A 139 12.95 -14.23 -4.26
CA ASP A 139 11.59 -13.78 -3.95
C ASP A 139 11.62 -12.29 -3.55
N ILE A 140 11.43 -11.44 -4.56
CA ILE A 140 11.41 -9.98 -4.46
C ILE A 140 10.05 -9.50 -4.97
N SER A 141 9.40 -8.64 -4.20
CA SER A 141 8.09 -8.11 -4.55
C SER A 141 8.16 -7.19 -5.78
N ALA A 142 7.20 -7.36 -6.68
CA ALA A 142 7.02 -6.46 -7.82
C ALA A 142 6.66 -5.02 -7.39
N ASP A 143 6.31 -4.79 -6.14
CA ASP A 143 6.05 -3.45 -5.60
C ASP A 143 7.29 -2.55 -5.72
N LEU A 144 8.49 -3.13 -5.52
CA LEU A 144 9.74 -2.38 -5.61
C LEU A 144 10.02 -1.91 -7.04
N GLU A 145 9.80 -2.78 -8.03
CA GLU A 145 9.91 -2.43 -9.44
C GLU A 145 8.88 -1.36 -9.85
N GLU A 146 7.66 -1.43 -9.31
CA GLU A 146 6.64 -0.45 -9.65
C GLU A 146 6.94 0.91 -9.02
N LEU A 147 7.47 0.94 -7.80
CA LEU A 147 7.97 2.16 -7.16
C LEU A 147 9.06 2.84 -8.01
N ALA A 148 9.91 2.07 -8.68
CA ALA A 148 10.94 2.60 -9.57
C ALA A 148 10.39 3.17 -10.89
N ASN A 149 9.21 2.72 -11.35
CA ASN A 149 8.73 3.00 -12.69
C ASN A 149 7.50 3.90 -12.77
N THR A 150 6.64 3.94 -11.74
CA THR A 150 5.34 4.61 -11.78
C THR A 150 5.30 5.82 -10.86
N SER A 151 4.96 6.98 -11.41
CA SER A 151 5.03 8.29 -10.72
C SER A 151 3.81 8.52 -9.82
N VAL A 152 3.77 7.79 -8.70
CA VAL A 152 2.77 7.92 -7.63
C VAL A 152 3.50 8.02 -6.28
N MET A 153 3.11 8.97 -5.44
CA MET A 153 3.59 9.07 -4.06
C MET A 153 2.86 8.03 -3.20
N VAL A 154 3.61 7.09 -2.63
CA VAL A 154 3.08 5.99 -1.80
C VAL A 154 3.32 6.28 -0.33
N ILE A 155 2.26 6.39 0.45
CA ILE A 155 2.29 6.59 1.91
C ILE A 155 2.00 5.25 2.59
N CYS A 156 2.93 4.78 3.43
CA CYS A 156 2.82 3.48 4.11
C CYS A 156 3.57 3.49 5.44
N ALA A 157 3.43 2.43 6.24
CA ALA A 157 4.23 2.26 7.47
C ALA A 157 5.57 1.51 7.22
N GLY A 158 6.15 1.71 6.04
CA GLY A 158 7.35 1.01 5.58
C GLY A 158 7.04 -0.31 4.87
N ALA A 159 8.06 -1.12 4.65
CA ALA A 159 7.88 -2.49 4.18
C ALA A 159 7.34 -3.37 5.32
N LYS A 160 6.54 -4.39 4.97
CA LYS A 160 5.99 -5.32 5.96
C LYS A 160 7.12 -5.98 6.76
N SER A 161 7.02 -6.04 8.07
CA SER A 161 8.05 -6.51 9.01
C SER A 161 8.47 -7.98 8.83
N ILE A 162 7.68 -8.76 8.07
CA ILE A 162 8.01 -10.14 7.66
C ILE A 162 9.15 -10.22 6.62
N LEU A 163 9.51 -9.08 6.02
CA LEU A 163 10.49 -8.95 4.95
C LEU A 163 11.90 -8.66 5.50
N ASP A 164 12.88 -8.69 4.63
CA ASP A 164 14.24 -8.21 4.89
C ASP A 164 14.28 -6.70 4.59
N LEU A 165 14.26 -5.89 5.65
CA LEU A 165 14.16 -4.44 5.53
C LEU A 165 15.45 -3.83 4.98
N GLY A 166 16.62 -4.37 5.38
CA GLY A 166 17.90 -3.91 4.88
C GLY A 166 18.06 -4.15 3.38
N LEU A 167 17.84 -5.37 2.91
CA LEU A 167 17.88 -5.68 1.48
C LEU A 167 16.80 -4.95 0.69
N THR A 168 15.67 -4.63 1.30
CA THR A 168 14.62 -3.83 0.67
C THR A 168 15.09 -2.39 0.43
N LEU A 169 15.77 -1.76 1.39
CA LEU A 169 16.35 -0.43 1.22
C LEU A 169 17.41 -0.40 0.13
N GLU A 170 18.36 -1.35 0.14
CA GLU A 170 19.41 -1.47 -0.89
C GLU A 170 18.81 -1.63 -2.29
N TYR A 171 17.74 -2.41 -2.42
CA TYR A 171 17.05 -2.59 -3.69
C TYR A 171 16.41 -1.27 -4.17
N LEU A 172 15.73 -0.55 -3.27
CA LEU A 172 15.10 0.73 -3.58
C LEU A 172 16.13 1.79 -3.98
N GLU A 173 17.27 1.86 -3.27
CA GLU A 173 18.39 2.75 -3.60
C GLU A 173 18.92 2.47 -5.01
N THR A 174 19.27 1.21 -5.31
CA THR A 174 19.76 0.79 -6.62
C THR A 174 18.82 1.20 -7.76
N HIS A 175 17.52 1.20 -7.52
CA HIS A 175 16.50 1.56 -8.51
C HIS A 175 16.10 3.04 -8.46
N GLY A 176 16.78 3.86 -7.66
CA GLY A 176 16.58 5.31 -7.58
C GLY A 176 15.26 5.73 -6.95
N VAL A 177 14.68 4.87 -6.10
CA VAL A 177 13.46 5.21 -5.36
C VAL A 177 13.82 5.99 -4.11
N THR A 178 13.36 7.24 -4.03
CA THR A 178 13.55 8.07 -2.84
C THR A 178 12.67 7.56 -1.70
N VAL A 179 13.29 7.20 -0.57
CA VAL A 179 12.62 6.78 0.66
C VAL A 179 12.67 7.92 1.68
N ILE A 180 11.51 8.33 2.18
CA ILE A 180 11.38 9.44 3.13
C ILE A 180 10.77 8.91 4.43
N GLY A 181 11.38 9.25 5.57
CA GLY A 181 10.78 9.12 6.89
C GLY A 181 9.92 10.36 7.19
N TYR A 182 8.65 10.16 7.47
CA TYR A 182 7.77 11.24 7.90
C TYR A 182 7.86 11.45 9.41
N GLY A 183 8.45 12.57 9.83
CA GLY A 183 8.70 12.87 11.24
C GLY A 183 9.66 11.90 11.93
N THR A 184 10.52 11.22 11.17
CA THR A 184 11.49 10.25 11.66
C THR A 184 12.70 10.13 10.73
N ASP A 185 13.87 9.90 11.30
CA ASP A 185 15.11 9.58 10.59
C ASP A 185 15.35 8.06 10.49
N GLU A 186 14.44 7.27 11.02
CA GLU A 186 14.50 5.80 11.01
C GLU A 186 13.36 5.21 10.18
N LEU A 187 13.64 4.14 9.41
CA LEU A 187 12.63 3.39 8.68
C LEU A 187 11.68 2.70 9.67
N PRO A 188 10.38 2.98 9.67
CA PRO A 188 9.44 2.23 10.49
C PRO A 188 9.29 0.79 9.99
N ALA A 189 9.06 -0.14 10.92
CA ALA A 189 8.95 -1.57 10.63
C ALA A 189 7.51 -2.08 10.72
N PHE A 190 6.58 -1.38 10.11
CA PHE A 190 5.16 -1.73 10.04
C PHE A 190 4.47 -1.75 11.41
N TYR A 191 4.66 -2.83 12.19
CA TYR A 191 4.07 -2.97 13.54
C TYR A 191 4.81 -2.17 14.63
N THR A 192 6.03 -1.73 14.34
CA THR A 192 6.87 -0.97 15.26
C THR A 192 7.37 0.30 14.60
N ARG A 193 7.64 1.31 15.42
CA ARG A 193 8.15 2.60 14.95
C ARG A 193 9.62 2.55 14.53
N SER A 194 10.37 1.55 14.99
CA SER A 194 11.80 1.39 14.80
C SER A 194 12.14 0.06 14.17
N SER A 195 13.01 0.08 13.16
CA SER A 195 13.56 -1.11 12.48
C SER A 195 15.03 -1.36 12.83
N GLY A 196 15.75 -0.32 13.21
CA GLY A 196 17.21 -0.29 13.33
C GLY A 196 17.91 0.18 12.04
N PHE A 197 17.16 0.56 10.99
CA PHE A 197 17.69 1.10 9.74
C PHE A 197 17.30 2.57 9.61
N GLY A 198 18.27 3.45 9.25
CA GLY A 198 18.01 4.84 8.95
C GLY A 198 17.34 5.04 7.59
N VAL A 199 16.80 6.22 7.36
CA VAL A 199 16.41 6.73 6.05
C VAL A 199 17.27 7.96 5.70
N ASP A 200 17.49 8.19 4.40
CA ASP A 200 18.37 9.29 3.97
C ASP A 200 17.74 10.67 4.17
N TYR A 201 16.42 10.74 4.14
CA TYR A 201 15.68 11.99 4.18
C TYR A 201 14.51 11.92 5.18
N GLN A 202 14.47 12.87 6.10
CA GLN A 202 13.32 13.14 6.95
C GLN A 202 12.58 14.37 6.43
N LEU A 203 11.26 14.28 6.32
CA LEU A 203 10.38 15.42 6.09
C LEU A 203 9.27 15.44 7.14
N ASP A 204 8.90 16.62 7.61
CA ASP A 204 8.07 16.77 8.80
C ASP A 204 6.65 17.27 8.49
N THR A 205 6.40 17.73 7.26
CA THR A 205 5.10 18.29 6.88
C THR A 205 4.55 17.71 5.57
N PRO A 206 3.22 17.61 5.41
CA PRO A 206 2.60 17.23 4.15
C PRO A 206 2.96 18.15 2.98
N ALA A 207 3.21 19.43 3.25
CA ALA A 207 3.63 20.40 2.24
C ALA A 207 5.03 20.12 1.68
N GLU A 208 5.97 19.68 2.52
CA GLU A 208 7.30 19.26 2.08
C GLU A 208 7.23 17.98 1.23
N LEU A 209 6.39 17.01 1.62
CA LEU A 209 6.13 15.80 0.82
C LEU A 209 5.60 16.15 -0.57
N ALA A 210 4.57 16.99 -0.61
CA ALA A 210 3.95 17.45 -1.84
C ALA A 210 4.95 18.20 -2.74
N LYS A 211 5.73 19.11 -2.17
CA LYS A 211 6.75 19.90 -2.89
C LYS A 211 7.85 18.98 -3.46
N THR A 212 8.33 18.02 -2.67
CA THR A 212 9.36 17.05 -3.10
C THR A 212 8.87 16.23 -4.28
N PHE A 213 7.65 15.73 -4.21
CA PHE A 213 7.06 14.93 -5.29
C PHE A 213 6.78 15.79 -6.54
N HIS A 214 6.30 17.01 -6.37
CA HIS A 214 6.08 17.95 -7.46
C HIS A 214 7.39 18.25 -8.19
N VAL A 215 8.46 18.61 -7.48
CA VAL A 215 9.80 18.85 -8.05
C VAL A 215 10.33 17.62 -8.78
N LYS A 216 10.20 16.42 -8.19
CA LYS A 216 10.60 15.17 -8.87
C LYS A 216 9.94 15.03 -10.24
N ARG A 217 8.64 15.36 -10.35
CA ARG A 217 7.90 15.31 -11.61
C ARG A 217 8.32 16.40 -12.59
N GLU A 218 8.56 17.63 -12.12
CA GLU A 218 9.08 18.73 -12.96
C GLU A 218 10.46 18.44 -13.54
N LEU A 219 11.30 17.72 -12.80
CA LEU A 219 12.59 17.22 -13.28
C LEU A 219 12.45 16.09 -14.31
N GLY A 220 11.24 15.60 -14.59
CA GLY A 220 11.00 14.50 -15.52
C GLY A 220 11.48 13.12 -15.00
N LEU A 221 11.77 13.01 -13.71
CA LEU A 221 12.22 11.77 -13.10
C LEU A 221 11.06 10.78 -12.95
N ARG A 222 11.23 9.61 -13.50
CA ARG A 222 10.25 8.50 -13.37
C ARG A 222 10.27 7.92 -11.96
N GLY A 223 9.28 7.08 -11.69
CA GLY A 223 9.12 6.37 -10.42
C GLY A 223 8.41 7.20 -9.35
N GLY A 224 8.01 6.49 -8.31
CA GLY A 224 7.28 7.02 -7.18
C GLY A 224 8.16 7.73 -6.15
N LEU A 225 7.53 8.16 -5.11
CA LEU A 225 8.14 8.62 -3.87
C LEU A 225 7.59 7.73 -2.75
N LEU A 226 8.47 7.05 -2.02
CA LEU A 226 8.06 6.22 -0.89
C LEU A 226 8.14 7.02 0.40
N VAL A 227 6.99 7.29 1.01
CA VAL A 227 6.88 7.98 2.30
C VAL A 227 6.55 6.95 3.37
N THR A 228 7.44 6.82 4.36
CA THR A 228 7.28 5.90 5.47
C THR A 228 6.83 6.65 6.71
N ASN A 229 5.61 6.37 7.14
CA ASN A 229 4.92 7.04 8.24
C ASN A 229 4.82 6.08 9.43
N PRO A 230 5.49 6.34 10.55
CA PRO A 230 5.47 5.45 11.70
C PRO A 230 4.05 5.23 12.22
N ILE A 231 3.76 4.00 12.64
CA ILE A 231 2.52 3.69 13.38
C ILE A 231 2.39 4.62 14.60
N PRO A 232 1.18 5.12 14.95
CA PRO A 232 1.00 5.89 16.18
C PRO A 232 1.52 5.12 17.40
N GLU A 233 2.12 5.82 18.34
CA GLU A 233 2.85 5.22 19.47
C GLU A 233 1.97 4.29 20.30
N GLU A 234 0.73 4.68 20.54
CA GLU A 234 -0.24 3.90 21.32
C GLU A 234 -0.64 2.57 20.70
N TYR A 235 -0.38 2.39 19.38
CA TYR A 235 -0.67 1.16 18.65
C TYR A 235 0.58 0.41 18.21
N SER A 236 1.77 0.94 18.57
CA SER A 236 3.05 0.29 18.28
C SER A 236 3.22 -0.95 19.16
N MET A 237 3.53 -2.07 18.55
CA MET A 237 3.75 -3.32 19.27
C MET A 237 5.13 -3.33 19.97
N ASP A 238 5.27 -4.10 21.05
CA ASP A 238 6.58 -4.39 21.61
C ASP A 238 7.45 -5.15 20.61
N LYS A 239 8.63 -4.61 20.30
CA LYS A 239 9.53 -5.16 19.27
C LYS A 239 9.91 -6.61 19.54
N LYS A 240 10.16 -6.99 20.80
CA LYS A 240 10.57 -8.37 21.14
C LYS A 240 9.42 -9.36 20.92
N VAL A 241 8.19 -8.93 21.23
CA VAL A 241 6.99 -9.76 21.06
C VAL A 241 6.73 -10.00 19.57
N ILE A 242 6.74 -8.93 18.77
CA ILE A 242 6.44 -9.06 17.34
C ILE A 242 7.56 -9.75 16.57
N ASP A 243 8.82 -9.49 16.87
CA ASP A 243 9.96 -10.15 16.24
C ASP A 243 9.94 -11.68 16.49
N LYS A 244 9.55 -12.10 17.69
CA LYS A 244 9.38 -13.53 18.03
C LYS A 244 8.24 -14.15 17.22
N ALA A 245 7.08 -13.48 17.16
CA ALA A 245 5.93 -13.97 16.41
C ALA A 245 6.24 -14.08 14.91
N ILE A 246 6.97 -13.11 14.34
CA ILE A 246 7.41 -13.13 12.95
C ILE A 246 8.37 -14.30 12.69
N ALA A 247 9.36 -14.50 13.56
CA ALA A 247 10.32 -15.59 13.41
C ALA A 247 9.63 -16.96 13.41
N GLU A 248 8.68 -17.17 14.33
CA GLU A 248 7.87 -18.38 14.41
C GLU A 248 7.00 -18.58 13.17
N ALA A 249 6.29 -17.54 12.74
CA ALA A 249 5.45 -17.60 11.53
C ALA A 249 6.25 -17.91 10.26
N VAL A 250 7.45 -17.35 10.10
CA VAL A 250 8.34 -17.62 8.96
C VAL A 250 8.83 -19.06 8.96
N GLU A 251 9.18 -19.59 10.13
CA GLU A 251 9.61 -20.97 10.26
C GLU A 251 8.47 -21.96 9.95
N ASP A 252 7.25 -21.65 10.41
CA ASP A 252 6.07 -22.46 10.11
C ASP A 252 5.73 -22.40 8.61
N ALA A 253 5.83 -21.23 7.97
CA ALA A 253 5.61 -21.11 6.53
C ALA A 253 6.58 -21.99 5.71
N LYS A 254 7.84 -22.09 6.15
CA LYS A 254 8.83 -22.99 5.53
C LYS A 254 8.45 -24.46 5.68
N LYS A 255 8.02 -24.87 6.89
CA LYS A 255 7.58 -26.24 7.16
C LYS A 255 6.35 -26.61 6.34
N ASP A 256 5.42 -25.67 6.19
CA ASP A 256 4.17 -25.88 5.45
C ASP A 256 4.35 -25.73 3.92
N GLY A 257 5.57 -25.43 3.45
CA GLY A 257 5.87 -25.28 2.02
C GLY A 257 5.17 -24.08 1.37
N ILE A 258 4.92 -23.02 2.12
CA ILE A 258 4.23 -21.81 1.63
C ILE A 258 5.19 -20.94 0.83
N HIS A 259 4.84 -20.64 -0.43
CA HIS A 259 5.68 -19.87 -1.35
C HIS A 259 4.89 -18.84 -2.17
N GLY A 260 5.59 -17.80 -2.66
CA GLY A 260 5.08 -16.82 -3.61
C GLY A 260 3.90 -16.01 -3.09
N LYS A 261 2.81 -15.91 -3.85
CA LYS A 261 1.64 -15.07 -3.51
C LYS A 261 0.95 -15.43 -2.19
N ALA A 262 1.06 -16.68 -1.73
CA ALA A 262 0.46 -17.16 -0.50
C ALA A 262 1.25 -16.75 0.76
N THR A 263 2.53 -16.40 0.64
CA THR A 263 3.42 -16.13 1.76
C THR A 263 2.91 -15.00 2.65
N THR A 264 2.65 -13.84 2.10
CA THR A 264 2.22 -12.66 2.89
C THR A 264 0.88 -12.88 3.61
N PRO A 265 -0.21 -13.35 2.97
CA PRO A 265 -1.47 -13.63 3.67
C PRO A 265 -1.31 -14.67 4.78
N TYR A 266 -0.56 -15.74 4.54
CA TYR A 266 -0.27 -16.77 5.53
C TYR A 266 0.44 -16.19 6.76
N LEU A 267 1.54 -15.45 6.54
CA LEU A 267 2.33 -14.87 7.62
C LEU A 267 1.53 -13.87 8.46
N LEU A 268 0.74 -13.00 7.82
CA LEU A 268 -0.08 -12.03 8.55
C LEU A 268 -1.17 -12.72 9.39
N ALA A 269 -1.81 -13.77 8.86
CA ALA A 269 -2.79 -14.55 9.60
C ALA A 269 -2.13 -15.26 10.80
N LYS A 270 -0.98 -15.90 10.60
CA LYS A 270 -0.24 -16.59 11.65
C LYS A 270 0.23 -15.64 12.75
N ILE A 271 0.77 -14.47 12.38
CA ILE A 271 1.19 -13.44 13.34
C ILE A 271 0.00 -12.95 14.16
N LYS A 272 -1.17 -12.71 13.52
CA LYS A 272 -2.40 -12.36 14.23
C LYS A 272 -2.74 -13.39 15.30
N ASP A 273 -2.69 -14.67 14.96
CA ASP A 273 -3.00 -15.75 15.92
C ASP A 273 -1.98 -15.81 17.06
N LEU A 274 -0.68 -15.66 16.76
CA LEU A 274 0.41 -15.66 17.74
C LEU A 274 0.39 -14.43 18.67
N THR A 275 -0.23 -13.33 18.25
CA THR A 275 -0.34 -12.07 19.04
C THR A 275 -1.73 -11.87 19.64
N GLY A 276 -2.61 -12.87 19.58
CA GLY A 276 -3.96 -12.77 20.16
C GLY A 276 -4.87 -11.74 19.50
N GLY A 277 -4.51 -11.26 18.31
CA GLY A 277 -5.25 -10.23 17.55
C GLY A 277 -4.60 -8.85 17.57
N ASP A 278 -3.70 -8.54 18.48
CA ASP A 278 -3.09 -7.20 18.64
C ASP A 278 -2.44 -6.70 17.35
N SER A 279 -1.79 -7.59 16.58
CA SER A 279 -1.18 -7.22 15.30
C SER A 279 -2.21 -6.80 14.24
N LEU A 280 -3.43 -7.32 14.30
CA LEU A 280 -4.49 -6.89 13.39
C LEU A 280 -4.96 -5.47 13.74
N ASP A 281 -5.14 -5.17 15.03
CA ASP A 281 -5.51 -3.82 15.48
C ASP A 281 -4.43 -2.80 15.11
N SER A 282 -3.15 -3.13 15.35
CA SER A 282 -2.02 -2.32 14.91
C SER A 282 -2.06 -2.07 13.39
N ASN A 283 -2.32 -3.11 12.58
CA ASN A 283 -2.43 -2.98 11.12
C ASN A 283 -3.58 -2.04 10.71
N ILE A 284 -4.73 -2.12 11.35
CA ILE A 284 -5.86 -1.22 11.07
C ILE A 284 -5.48 0.23 11.38
N GLN A 285 -4.84 0.48 12.52
CA GLN A 285 -4.50 1.83 12.95
C GLN A 285 -3.40 2.47 12.10
N LEU A 286 -2.37 1.70 11.67
CA LEU A 286 -1.37 2.24 10.75
C LEU A 286 -1.98 2.60 9.39
N VAL A 287 -2.95 1.82 8.88
CA VAL A 287 -3.67 2.15 7.64
C VAL A 287 -4.47 3.45 7.79
N PHE A 288 -5.16 3.64 8.90
CA PHE A 288 -5.89 4.88 9.20
C PHE A 288 -4.95 6.09 9.27
N ASN A 289 -3.78 5.92 9.90
CA ASN A 289 -2.76 6.97 9.99
C ASN A 289 -2.21 7.34 8.61
N ASN A 290 -1.90 6.36 7.79
CA ASN A 290 -1.39 6.54 6.42
C ASN A 290 -2.43 7.20 5.51
N ALA A 291 -3.70 6.81 5.62
CA ALA A 291 -4.81 7.42 4.88
C ALA A 291 -4.95 8.91 5.19
N ARG A 292 -4.85 9.29 6.47
CA ARG A 292 -4.90 10.68 6.90
C ARG A 292 -3.75 11.49 6.32
N LEU A 293 -2.52 11.00 6.43
CA LEU A 293 -1.34 11.65 5.85
C LEU A 293 -1.43 11.72 4.32
N GLY A 294 -1.88 10.64 3.68
CA GLY A 294 -2.07 10.59 2.22
C GLY A 294 -3.05 11.66 1.74
N ALA A 295 -4.16 11.84 2.45
CA ALA A 295 -5.13 12.90 2.13
C ALA A 295 -4.54 14.31 2.33
N GLN A 296 -3.82 14.54 3.42
CA GLN A 296 -3.14 15.82 3.67
C GLN A 296 -2.10 16.14 2.58
N ALA A 297 -1.28 15.15 2.22
CA ALA A 297 -0.27 15.31 1.15
C ALA A 297 -0.93 15.57 -0.21
N ALA A 298 -2.05 14.89 -0.52
CA ALA A 298 -2.81 15.13 -1.74
C ALA A 298 -3.42 16.53 -1.79
N VAL A 299 -3.91 17.06 -0.66
CA VAL A 299 -4.41 18.44 -0.54
C VAL A 299 -3.31 19.44 -0.81
N GLU A 300 -2.12 19.26 -0.25
CA GLU A 300 -0.97 20.14 -0.50
C GLU A 300 -0.49 20.04 -1.95
N LEU A 301 -0.44 18.84 -2.52
CA LEU A 301 -0.04 18.65 -3.92
C LEU A 301 -1.01 19.34 -4.89
N ALA A 302 -2.31 19.25 -4.65
CA ALA A 302 -3.34 19.90 -5.46
C ALA A 302 -3.23 21.45 -5.45
N LYS A 303 -2.59 22.05 -4.45
CA LYS A 303 -2.31 23.50 -4.43
C LYS A 303 -1.15 23.89 -5.36
N LEU A 304 -0.20 22.98 -5.58
CA LEU A 304 0.98 23.21 -6.42
C LEU A 304 0.69 22.94 -7.91
N GLU A 305 -0.33 22.16 -8.22
CA GLU A 305 -0.69 21.76 -9.58
C GLU A 305 -1.84 22.60 -10.19
N LYS A 306 -2.24 23.68 -9.50
CA LYS A 306 -3.14 24.72 -10.02
C LYS A 306 -2.36 25.69 -10.86
#